data_00db57bee89a8c9a562883408534b2f4
#
_entry.id   00db57bee89a8c9a562883408534b2f4
#
_cell.length_a   1.000
_cell.length_b   1.000
_cell.length_c   1.000
_cell.angle_alpha   90.00
_cell.angle_beta   90.00
_cell.angle_gamma   90.00
#
_symmetry.space_group_name_H-M   'P 1'
#
loop_
_entity.id
_entity.type
_entity.pdbx_description
1 polymer ?
#
loop_
_entity_poly.entity_id
_entity_poly.type
_entity_poly.pdbx_seq_one_letter_code
_entity_poly.pdbx_strand_id
1 'polypeptide(L)'
;MKYITFAVPCYNSSAYMDKCLSSLLKAGEDAEIIIVDDGSVKDDTAEKADRYAEKYPNIIRAIHQENKGHGGAVNTGIKNATGKYFKVVDSDDWVEETALNELMKTIKGFGEDDAPDAVVVNYVYEHVEDNTRKIVRYKSEFPVGRPFEFSESRSF
;
A
#
# COMPACT_ATOMS: atom_id res chain seq x y z
N MET A 1 -12.08 0.31 13.54
CA MET A 1 -10.61 0.10 13.58
C MET A 1 -10.15 -0.18 12.16
N LYS A 2 -9.03 0.37 11.73
CA LYS A 2 -8.46 0.07 10.40
C LYS A 2 -7.49 -1.11 10.54
N TYR A 3 -7.58 -2.10 9.64
CA TYR A 3 -6.69 -3.26 9.66
C TYR A 3 -5.37 -2.98 8.95
N ILE A 4 -5.39 -2.13 7.92
CA ILE A 4 -4.18 -1.76 7.17
C ILE A 4 -4.23 -0.29 6.76
N THR A 5 -3.07 0.37 6.81
CA THR A 5 -2.84 1.66 6.18
C THR A 5 -1.97 1.47 4.95
N PHE A 6 -2.46 1.88 3.78
CA PHE A 6 -1.67 2.05 2.57
C PHE A 6 -1.16 3.49 2.51
N ALA A 7 0.15 3.69 2.50
CA ALA A 7 0.74 4.99 2.22
C ALA A 7 1.12 5.07 0.75
N VAL A 8 0.64 6.09 0.08
CA VAL A 8 0.87 6.34 -1.35
C VAL A 8 1.69 7.63 -1.47
N PRO A 9 3.03 7.54 -1.55
CA PRO A 9 3.87 8.69 -1.81
C PRO A 9 3.66 9.18 -3.25
N CYS A 10 3.43 10.48 -3.41
CA CYS A 10 3.14 11.13 -4.68
C CYS A 10 4.05 12.32 -4.89
N TYR A 11 4.65 12.43 -6.08
CA TYR A 11 5.37 13.62 -6.52
C TYR A 11 5.25 13.77 -8.04
N ASN A 12 4.47 14.75 -8.51
CA ASN A 12 4.16 14.96 -9.93
C ASN A 12 3.69 13.64 -10.60
N SER A 13 2.73 12.97 -10.01
CA SER A 13 2.29 11.62 -10.38
C SER A 13 0.81 11.52 -10.75
N SER A 14 0.15 12.65 -11.00
CA SER A 14 -1.27 12.73 -11.32
C SER A 14 -1.73 11.75 -12.40
N ALA A 15 -0.89 11.49 -13.40
CA ALA A 15 -1.21 10.58 -14.50
C ALA A 15 -1.38 9.10 -14.06
N TYR A 16 -0.80 8.70 -12.93
CA TYR A 16 -0.75 7.30 -12.48
C TYR A 16 -1.69 7.01 -11.30
N MET A 17 -1.99 8.03 -10.48
CA MET A 17 -2.73 7.88 -9.21
C MET A 17 -4.07 7.16 -9.34
N ASP A 18 -4.79 7.35 -10.43
CA ASP A 18 -6.14 6.79 -10.59
C ASP A 18 -6.13 5.26 -10.56
N LYS A 19 -5.17 4.62 -11.23
CA LYS A 19 -5.02 3.17 -11.24
C LYS A 19 -4.64 2.64 -9.85
N CYS A 20 -3.66 3.27 -9.21
CA CYS A 20 -3.23 2.96 -7.86
C CYS A 20 -4.40 3.03 -6.88
N LEU A 21 -5.01 4.19 -6.73
CA LEU A 21 -6.06 4.46 -5.75
C LEU A 21 -7.31 3.62 -5.99
N SER A 22 -7.73 3.45 -7.26
CA SER A 22 -8.86 2.59 -7.60
C SER A 22 -8.65 1.13 -7.18
N SER A 23 -7.41 0.62 -7.28
CA SER A 23 -7.08 -0.73 -6.85
C SER A 23 -7.13 -0.87 -5.33
N LEU A 24 -6.60 0.11 -4.59
CA LEU A 24 -6.57 0.11 -3.12
C LEU A 24 -7.95 0.30 -2.49
N LEU A 25 -8.83 1.09 -3.12
CA LEU A 25 -10.22 1.30 -2.67
C LEU A 25 -11.05 0.02 -2.59
N LYS A 26 -10.64 -1.04 -3.30
CA LYS A 26 -11.27 -2.37 -3.20
C LYS A 26 -11.15 -3.00 -1.81
N ALA A 27 -10.23 -2.55 -0.97
CA ALA A 27 -10.13 -2.99 0.42
C ALA A 27 -11.29 -2.48 1.32
N GLY A 28 -12.04 -1.48 0.85
CA GLY A 28 -13.18 -0.94 1.57
C GLY A 28 -12.83 -0.15 2.83
N GLU A 29 -13.82 0.05 3.71
CA GLU A 29 -13.68 0.89 4.91
C GLU A 29 -12.79 0.28 6.00
N ASP A 30 -12.42 -0.98 5.89
CA ASP A 30 -11.50 -1.65 6.80
C ASP A 30 -10.02 -1.25 6.56
N ALA A 31 -9.74 -0.59 5.43
CA ALA A 31 -8.46 -0.01 5.11
C ALA A 31 -8.45 1.52 5.27
N GLU A 32 -7.28 2.08 5.44
CA GLU A 32 -6.97 3.50 5.34
C GLU A 32 -5.99 3.70 4.18
N ILE A 33 -6.16 4.75 3.42
CA ILE A 33 -5.24 5.17 2.37
C ILE A 33 -4.75 6.58 2.70
N ILE A 34 -3.45 6.76 2.85
CA ILE A 34 -2.84 8.07 3.07
C ILE A 34 -2.08 8.45 1.80
N ILE A 35 -2.61 9.41 1.06
CA ILE A 35 -1.91 10.03 -0.05
C ILE A 35 -0.97 11.08 0.52
N VAL A 36 0.32 10.95 0.29
CA VAL A 36 1.31 11.94 0.72
C VAL A 36 1.86 12.65 -0.51
N ASP A 37 1.37 13.85 -0.77
CA ASP A 37 1.90 14.72 -1.80
C ASP A 37 3.17 15.40 -1.29
N ASP A 38 4.30 15.06 -1.89
CA ASP A 38 5.62 15.54 -1.51
C ASP A 38 6.00 16.82 -2.28
N GLY A 39 5.10 17.80 -2.27
CA GLY A 39 5.31 19.11 -2.86
C GLY A 39 5.28 19.10 -4.38
N SER A 40 4.27 18.49 -4.98
CA SER A 40 4.05 18.48 -6.43
C SER A 40 3.78 19.89 -6.95
N VAL A 41 4.45 20.28 -8.03
CA VAL A 41 4.33 21.61 -8.63
C VAL A 41 4.22 21.59 -10.15
N LYS A 42 4.31 20.41 -10.79
CA LYS A 42 4.32 20.28 -12.26
C LYS A 42 3.01 19.79 -12.85
N ASP A 43 2.12 19.25 -12.01
CA ASP A 43 0.83 18.70 -12.41
C ASP A 43 -0.21 18.88 -11.29
N ASP A 44 -1.42 18.38 -11.47
CA ASP A 44 -2.52 18.48 -10.52
C ASP A 44 -2.53 17.35 -9.45
N THR A 45 -1.38 16.81 -9.07
CA THR A 45 -1.26 15.73 -8.06
C THR A 45 -1.90 16.14 -6.74
N ALA A 46 -1.62 17.34 -6.23
CA ALA A 46 -2.15 17.83 -4.96
C ALA A 46 -3.68 17.94 -4.99
N GLU A 47 -4.23 18.61 -6.00
CA GLU A 47 -5.67 18.79 -6.16
C GLU A 47 -6.38 17.45 -6.40
N LYS A 48 -5.72 16.52 -7.10
CA LYS A 48 -6.25 15.16 -7.28
C LYS A 48 -6.31 14.40 -5.96
N ALA A 49 -5.29 14.52 -5.12
CA ALA A 49 -5.27 13.92 -3.78
C ALA A 49 -6.44 14.44 -2.93
N ASP A 50 -6.69 15.75 -2.94
CA ASP A 50 -7.82 16.37 -2.23
C ASP A 50 -9.16 15.86 -2.75
N ARG A 51 -9.36 15.82 -4.08
CA ARG A 51 -10.59 15.28 -4.68
C ARG A 51 -10.88 13.83 -4.26
N TYR A 52 -9.84 13.00 -4.15
CA TYR A 52 -9.99 11.63 -3.66
C TYR A 52 -10.35 11.60 -2.16
N ALA A 53 -9.72 12.42 -1.34
CA ALA A 53 -10.03 12.52 0.10
C ALA A 53 -11.46 13.03 0.33
N GLU A 54 -11.93 14.03 -0.41
CA GLU A 54 -13.30 14.53 -0.36
C GLU A 54 -14.32 13.47 -0.79
N LYS A 55 -14.01 12.69 -1.83
CA LYS A 55 -14.91 11.66 -2.36
C LYS A 55 -15.00 10.43 -1.44
N TYR A 56 -13.93 10.09 -0.73
CA TYR A 56 -13.83 8.90 0.12
C TYR A 56 -13.34 9.23 1.53
N PRO A 57 -14.03 10.11 2.28
CA PRO A 57 -13.53 10.68 3.55
C PRO A 57 -13.33 9.65 4.66
N ASN A 58 -14.02 8.49 4.59
CA ASN A 58 -13.85 7.41 5.56
C ASN A 58 -12.65 6.48 5.26
N ILE A 59 -12.06 6.59 4.06
CA ILE A 59 -11.00 5.68 3.59
C ILE A 59 -9.72 6.45 3.29
N ILE A 60 -9.81 7.62 2.65
CA ILE A 60 -8.68 8.37 2.12
C ILE A 60 -8.44 9.65 2.91
N ARG A 61 -7.17 9.91 3.21
CA ARG A 61 -6.68 11.21 3.69
C ARG A 61 -5.57 11.70 2.77
N ALA A 62 -5.58 12.99 2.42
CA ALA A 62 -4.49 13.66 1.74
C ALA A 62 -3.62 14.41 2.75
N ILE A 63 -2.31 14.33 2.58
CA ILE A 63 -1.33 15.09 3.36
C ILE A 63 -0.37 15.74 2.37
N HIS A 64 -0.24 17.06 2.48
CA HIS A 64 0.71 17.84 1.67
C HIS A 64 1.90 18.23 2.51
N GLN A 65 3.09 18.15 1.94
CA GLN A 65 4.33 18.57 2.59
C GLN A 65 5.28 19.24 1.59
N GLU A 66 6.25 19.98 2.12
CA GLU A 66 7.40 20.38 1.31
C GLU A 66 8.17 19.13 0.87
N ASN A 67 8.75 19.18 -0.34
CA ASN A 67 9.48 18.03 -0.89
C ASN A 67 10.62 17.59 0.04
N LYS A 68 10.54 16.35 0.49
CA LYS A 68 11.54 15.66 1.34
C LYS A 68 12.03 14.37 0.71
N GLY A 69 11.65 14.14 -0.54
CA GLY A 69 11.92 12.91 -1.28
C GLY A 69 11.04 11.73 -0.84
N HIS A 70 11.11 10.65 -1.59
CA HIS A 70 10.29 9.44 -1.39
C HIS A 70 10.32 8.95 0.07
N GLY A 71 11.51 8.82 0.69
CA GLY A 71 11.63 8.41 2.09
C GLY A 71 10.97 9.37 3.08
N GLY A 72 10.98 10.67 2.79
CA GLY A 72 10.28 11.68 3.58
C GLY A 72 8.77 11.50 3.52
N ALA A 73 8.21 11.24 2.34
CA ALA A 73 6.79 10.95 2.16
C ALA A 73 6.37 9.65 2.85
N VAL A 74 7.18 8.58 2.72
CA VAL A 74 6.96 7.31 3.43
C VAL A 74 6.94 7.52 4.95
N ASN A 75 7.90 8.26 5.51
CA ASN A 75 7.95 8.56 6.93
C ASN A 75 6.72 9.34 7.41
N THR A 76 6.20 10.25 6.58
CA THR A 76 4.96 10.96 6.87
C THR A 76 3.78 9.99 6.87
N GLY A 77 3.71 9.07 5.92
CA GLY A 77 2.71 7.99 5.91
C GLY A 77 2.75 7.15 7.18
N ILE A 78 3.94 6.69 7.61
CA ILE A 78 4.12 5.91 8.84
C ILE A 78 3.62 6.67 10.08
N LYS A 79 4.00 7.94 10.21
CA LYS A 79 3.62 8.78 11.37
C LYS A 79 2.12 9.00 11.50
N ASN A 80 1.40 8.94 10.39
CA ASN A 80 -0.03 9.21 10.34
C ASN A 80 -0.89 7.95 10.20
N ALA A 81 -0.27 6.76 10.07
CA ALA A 81 -0.98 5.50 9.95
C ALA A 81 -1.78 5.14 11.20
N THR A 82 -3.01 4.66 11.01
CA THR A 82 -3.90 4.19 12.08
C THR A 82 -4.25 2.70 11.96
N GLY A 83 -3.87 2.06 10.87
CA GLY A 83 -4.08 0.64 10.64
C GLY A 83 -3.14 -0.24 11.46
N LYS A 84 -3.61 -1.45 11.80
CA LYS A 84 -2.79 -2.46 12.49
C LYS A 84 -1.54 -2.85 11.70
N TYR A 85 -1.66 -2.90 10.37
CA TYR A 85 -0.57 -3.11 9.43
C TYR A 85 -0.32 -1.86 8.60
N PHE A 86 0.88 -1.75 8.07
CA PHE A 86 1.30 -0.64 7.21
C PHE A 86 1.95 -1.18 5.94
N LYS A 87 1.61 -0.58 4.79
CA LYS A 87 2.22 -0.90 3.51
C LYS A 87 2.38 0.36 2.66
N VAL A 88 3.56 0.53 2.07
CA VAL A 88 3.79 1.52 1.01
C VAL A 88 3.34 0.91 -0.31
N VAL A 89 2.65 1.71 -1.12
CA VAL A 89 2.33 1.42 -2.52
C VAL A 89 2.68 2.66 -3.33
N ASP A 90 3.63 2.56 -4.22
CA ASP A 90 4.05 3.70 -5.05
C ASP A 90 2.90 4.13 -5.97
N SER A 91 2.82 5.42 -6.29
CA SER A 91 1.68 6.00 -6.99
C SER A 91 1.48 5.49 -8.43
N ASP A 92 2.49 4.84 -9.01
CA ASP A 92 2.48 4.18 -10.31
C ASP A 92 2.28 2.66 -10.24
N ASP A 93 2.23 2.11 -9.02
CA ASP A 93 1.93 0.70 -8.74
C ASP A 93 0.43 0.49 -8.46
N TRP A 94 -0.01 -0.78 -8.49
CA TRP A 94 -1.37 -1.18 -8.12
C TRP A 94 -1.38 -2.58 -7.49
N VAL A 95 -2.51 -2.91 -6.84
CA VAL A 95 -2.74 -4.24 -6.27
C VAL A 95 -3.75 -5.02 -7.11
N GLU A 96 -3.55 -6.33 -7.18
CA GLU A 96 -4.52 -7.23 -7.81
C GLU A 96 -5.68 -7.49 -6.84
N GLU A 97 -6.92 -7.40 -7.33
CA GLU A 97 -8.14 -7.40 -6.49
C GLU A 97 -8.30 -8.71 -5.70
N THR A 98 -8.06 -9.85 -6.32
CA THR A 98 -8.19 -11.16 -5.65
C THR A 98 -7.16 -11.30 -4.53
N ALA A 99 -5.90 -10.92 -4.81
CA ALA A 99 -4.83 -10.95 -3.82
C ALA A 99 -5.09 -9.97 -2.66
N LEU A 100 -5.62 -8.78 -2.96
CA LEU A 100 -6.01 -7.82 -1.93
C LEU A 100 -7.12 -8.38 -1.03
N ASN A 101 -8.15 -8.98 -1.62
CA ASN A 101 -9.25 -9.59 -0.87
C ASN A 101 -8.75 -10.74 0.04
N GLU A 102 -7.83 -11.58 -0.46
CA GLU A 102 -7.20 -12.63 0.35
C GLU A 102 -6.36 -12.05 1.49
N LEU A 103 -5.57 -11.00 1.22
CA LEU A 103 -4.80 -10.29 2.25
C LEU A 103 -5.74 -9.74 3.33
N MET A 104 -6.78 -9.00 2.93
CA MET A 104 -7.73 -8.40 3.87
C MET A 104 -8.44 -9.47 4.72
N LYS A 105 -8.86 -10.59 4.11
CA LYS A 105 -9.44 -11.72 4.83
C LYS A 105 -8.45 -12.30 5.85
N THR A 106 -7.21 -12.46 5.46
CA THR A 106 -6.15 -13.03 6.30
C THR A 106 -5.87 -12.15 7.50
N ILE A 107 -5.58 -10.85 7.29
CA ILE A 107 -5.24 -9.92 8.39
C ILE A 107 -6.40 -9.65 9.34
N LYS A 108 -7.64 -9.75 8.86
CA LYS A 108 -8.86 -9.67 9.68
C LYS A 108 -9.10 -10.92 10.51
N GLY A 109 -8.59 -12.05 10.06
CA GLY A 109 -8.73 -13.34 10.74
C GLY A 109 -7.75 -13.54 11.90
N PHE A 110 -6.71 -12.72 12.03
CA PHE A 110 -5.78 -12.81 13.16
C PHE A 110 -6.43 -12.28 14.45
N GLY A 111 -6.30 -13.04 15.53
CA GLY A 111 -6.64 -12.60 16.88
C GLY A 111 -5.71 -11.45 17.35
N GLU A 112 -6.06 -10.83 18.47
CA GLU A 112 -5.22 -9.75 19.03
C GLU A 112 -3.85 -10.29 19.49
N ASP A 113 -3.84 -11.50 20.08
CA ASP A 113 -2.62 -12.10 20.65
C ASP A 113 -1.80 -12.93 19.64
N ASP A 114 -2.42 -13.33 18.51
CA ASP A 114 -1.80 -14.22 17.53
C ASP A 114 -1.44 -13.53 16.21
N ALA A 115 -1.58 -12.22 16.13
CA ALA A 115 -1.29 -11.48 14.92
C ALA A 115 0.23 -11.42 14.67
N PRO A 116 0.72 -11.83 13.49
CA PRO A 116 2.13 -11.72 13.16
C PRO A 116 2.55 -10.26 13.01
N ASP A 117 3.81 -9.97 13.32
CA ASP A 117 4.40 -8.62 13.17
C ASP A 117 4.49 -8.19 11.70
N ALA A 118 4.63 -9.16 10.78
CA ALA A 118 4.71 -8.91 9.35
C ALA A 118 3.97 -9.96 8.52
N VAL A 119 3.42 -9.55 7.40
CA VAL A 119 2.81 -10.42 6.40
C VAL A 119 3.56 -10.26 5.09
N VAL A 120 4.17 -11.34 4.62
CA VAL A 120 4.92 -11.35 3.35
C VAL A 120 3.98 -11.69 2.21
N VAL A 121 3.94 -10.83 1.20
CA VAL A 121 3.14 -11.02 -0.01
C VAL A 121 4.02 -11.06 -1.25
N ASN A 122 3.59 -11.82 -2.27
CA ASN A 122 4.26 -11.83 -3.57
C ASN A 122 4.02 -10.51 -4.32
N TYR A 123 4.85 -10.24 -5.32
CA TYR A 123 4.64 -9.12 -6.23
C TYR A 123 4.98 -9.49 -7.68
N VAL A 124 4.53 -8.67 -8.60
CA VAL A 124 4.69 -8.88 -10.04
C VAL A 124 5.36 -7.65 -10.65
N TYR A 125 6.44 -7.86 -11.37
CA TYR A 125 6.92 -6.88 -12.34
C TYR A 125 6.09 -7.02 -13.60
N GLU A 126 5.40 -5.97 -13.98
CA GLU A 126 4.59 -5.92 -15.20
C GLU A 126 5.27 -4.98 -16.20
N HIS A 127 5.76 -5.54 -17.29
CA HIS A 127 6.34 -4.79 -18.38
C HIS A 127 5.24 -4.45 -19.39
N VAL A 128 4.68 -3.25 -19.28
CA VAL A 128 3.53 -2.82 -20.05
C VAL A 128 3.84 -2.75 -21.55
N GLU A 129 5.08 -2.39 -21.92
CA GLU A 129 5.51 -2.20 -23.31
C GLU A 129 5.53 -3.50 -24.12
N ASP A 130 5.93 -4.61 -23.52
CA ASP A 130 6.05 -5.91 -24.18
C ASP A 130 5.04 -6.95 -23.68
N ASN A 131 4.13 -6.52 -22.79
CA ASN A 131 3.10 -7.36 -22.16
C ASN A 131 3.67 -8.61 -21.47
N THR A 132 4.87 -8.52 -20.90
CA THR A 132 5.48 -9.60 -20.13
C THR A 132 5.33 -9.40 -18.63
N ARG A 133 5.31 -10.50 -17.87
CA ARG A 133 5.16 -10.48 -16.41
C ARG A 133 6.21 -11.36 -15.75
N LYS A 134 6.83 -10.86 -14.70
CA LYS A 134 7.72 -11.62 -13.82
C LYS A 134 7.16 -11.66 -12.41
N ILE A 135 6.69 -12.83 -11.98
CA ILE A 135 6.16 -13.01 -10.61
C ILE A 135 7.32 -13.32 -9.68
N VAL A 136 7.46 -12.52 -8.61
CA VAL A 136 8.38 -12.78 -7.50
C VAL A 136 7.60 -13.48 -6.39
N ARG A 137 8.04 -14.70 -6.06
CA ARG A 137 7.42 -15.56 -5.05
C ARG A 137 8.41 -15.85 -3.94
N TYR A 138 7.96 -15.68 -2.71
CA TYR A 138 8.76 -15.92 -1.51
C TYR A 138 8.57 -17.31 -0.90
N LYS A 139 7.87 -18.23 -1.60
CA LYS A 139 7.59 -19.59 -1.10
C LYS A 139 8.83 -20.48 -0.89
N SER A 140 9.95 -20.13 -1.53
CA SER A 140 11.23 -20.78 -1.31
C SER A 140 11.95 -20.31 -0.06
N GLU A 141 11.65 -19.07 0.37
CA GLU A 141 12.31 -18.37 1.47
C GLU A 141 11.52 -18.50 2.78
N PHE A 142 10.19 -18.51 2.68
CA PHE A 142 9.30 -18.49 3.84
C PHE A 142 8.25 -19.61 3.75
N PRO A 143 7.80 -20.17 4.89
CA PRO A 143 6.63 -21.02 4.96
C PRO A 143 5.38 -20.32 4.42
N VAL A 144 4.53 -21.05 3.70
CA VAL A 144 3.31 -20.52 3.10
C VAL A 144 2.09 -20.91 3.90
N GLY A 145 1.18 -19.96 4.13
CA GLY A 145 -0.15 -20.21 4.72
C GLY A 145 -0.14 -20.48 6.23
N ARG A 146 0.97 -20.26 6.93
CA ARG A 146 1.05 -20.36 8.39
C ARG A 146 1.98 -19.29 8.96
N PRO A 147 1.81 -18.90 10.24
CA PRO A 147 2.81 -18.14 10.96
C PRO A 147 4.14 -18.90 11.07
N PHE A 148 5.24 -18.17 11.16
CA PHE A 148 6.59 -18.72 11.34
C PHE A 148 7.45 -17.73 12.12
N GLU A 149 8.47 -18.25 12.81
CA GLU A 149 9.51 -17.43 13.40
C GLU A 149 10.55 -17.04 12.33
N PHE A 150 11.13 -15.85 12.48
CA PHE A 150 12.12 -15.34 11.52
C PHE A 150 13.32 -16.29 11.36
N SER A 151 13.68 -17.02 12.43
CA SER A 151 14.70 -18.06 12.44
C SER A 151 14.43 -19.26 11.54
N GLU A 152 13.17 -19.47 11.11
CA GLU A 152 12.78 -20.53 10.17
C GLU A 152 13.01 -20.12 8.70
N SER A 153 13.35 -18.88 8.41
CA SER A 153 13.64 -18.40 7.06
C SER A 153 14.94 -19.02 6.54
N ARG A 154 14.98 -19.38 5.26
CA ARG A 154 16.12 -20.10 4.65
C ARG A 154 17.29 -19.22 4.21
N SER A 155 17.13 -17.91 4.27
CA SER A 155 18.11 -16.98 3.69
C SER A 155 18.14 -15.67 4.45
N PHE A 156 19.07 -15.57 5.35
CA PHE A 156 19.72 -14.30 5.70
C PHE A 156 21.10 -14.54 6.23
#